data_cbf5fba1045868335ce71b0a0913fd9a
#
_entry.id   cbf5fba1045868335ce71b0a0913fd9a
#
_cell.length_a   1.000
_cell.length_b   1.000
_cell.length_c   1.000
_cell.angle_alpha   90.00
_cell.angle_beta   90.00
_cell.angle_gamma   90.00
#
_symmetry.space_group_name_H-M   'P 1'
#
loop_
_entity.id
_entity.type
_entity.pdbx_description
1 polymer ?
#
loop_
_entity_poly.entity_id
_entity_poly.type
_entity_poly.pdbx_seq_one_letter_code
_entity_poly.pdbx_strand_id
1 'polypeptide(L)'
;QIKELEEGRTPNPDILCNKEIKFKEFYNYASHEEFDFIATGHYAQNINNELYKGLDNSKDQSYFLHAIDNHTLKKTLFPLGQLTKKEVRNIARDNNLITSEKKDSTGICFIGERPFPEFVRRYLKGEIGDIISDKGEKIGTHLGLAFYTLGQRQGLGIGCLLYTSPSPRDFG
;
A
#
# COMPACT_ATOMS: atom_id res chain seq x y z
N GLN A 1 8.77 -11.53 1.40
CA GLN A 1 7.32 -11.35 1.67
C GLN A 1 6.62 -12.67 2.00
N ILE A 2 6.81 -13.73 1.20
CA ILE A 2 6.21 -15.06 1.47
C ILE A 2 6.62 -15.54 2.86
N LYS A 3 7.90 -15.47 3.20
CA LYS A 3 8.43 -15.85 4.52
C LYS A 3 7.77 -15.05 5.66
N GLU A 4 7.52 -13.75 5.49
CA GLU A 4 6.81 -12.94 6.49
C GLU A 4 5.37 -13.42 6.70
N LEU A 5 4.69 -13.78 5.60
CA LEU A 5 3.34 -14.32 5.65
C LEU A 5 3.30 -15.71 6.32
N GLU A 6 4.31 -16.56 6.08
CA GLU A 6 4.46 -17.86 6.75
C GLU A 6 4.65 -17.70 8.26
N GLU A 7 5.31 -16.63 8.68
CA GLU A 7 5.53 -16.28 10.09
C GLU A 7 4.34 -15.50 10.70
N GLY A 8 3.21 -15.40 9.98
CA GLY A 8 1.99 -14.72 10.45
C GLY A 8 2.07 -13.19 10.45
N ARG A 9 3.10 -12.62 9.84
CA ARG A 9 3.21 -11.16 9.66
C ARG A 9 2.60 -10.75 8.33
N THR A 10 1.95 -9.60 8.31
CA THR A 10 1.38 -9.02 7.08
C THR A 10 2.31 -7.93 6.54
N PRO A 11 3.24 -8.25 5.61
CA PRO A 11 4.10 -7.24 5.03
C PRO A 11 3.30 -6.30 4.14
N ASN A 12 3.66 -5.02 4.13
CA ASN A 12 3.11 -4.09 3.15
C ASN A 12 4.02 -4.08 1.91
N PRO A 13 3.62 -4.73 0.80
CA PRO A 13 4.43 -4.84 -0.40
C PRO A 13 4.66 -3.49 -1.10
N ASP A 14 3.73 -2.54 -0.97
CA ASP A 14 3.86 -1.24 -1.63
C ASP A 14 4.95 -0.39 -0.96
N ILE A 15 5.08 -0.46 0.37
CA ILE A 15 6.20 0.18 1.09
C ILE A 15 7.54 -0.41 0.64
N LEU A 16 7.64 -1.75 0.57
CA LEU A 16 8.87 -2.40 0.13
C LEU A 16 9.18 -2.12 -1.34
N CYS A 17 8.18 -2.12 -2.21
CA CYS A 17 8.35 -1.74 -3.61
C CYS A 17 8.87 -0.31 -3.75
N ASN A 18 8.29 0.63 -3.02
CA ASN A 18 8.76 2.01 -3.02
C ASN A 18 10.21 2.07 -2.52
N LYS A 19 10.49 1.52 -1.33
CA LYS A 19 11.81 1.57 -0.71
C LYS A 19 12.90 0.93 -1.57
N GLU A 20 12.72 -0.33 -1.98
CA GLU A 20 13.80 -1.13 -2.57
C GLU A 20 13.87 -0.98 -4.10
N ILE A 21 12.75 -0.78 -4.79
CA ILE A 21 12.74 -0.72 -6.26
C ILE A 21 12.75 0.73 -6.74
N LYS A 22 11.73 1.53 -6.38
CA LYS A 22 11.57 2.87 -6.96
C LYS A 22 12.60 3.86 -6.42
N PHE A 23 12.79 3.89 -5.09
CA PHE A 23 13.63 4.89 -4.45
C PHE A 23 15.03 4.38 -4.07
N LYS A 24 15.39 3.15 -4.47
CA LYS A 24 16.73 2.63 -4.37
C LYS A 24 17.25 2.23 -5.75
N GLU A 25 16.77 1.15 -6.35
CA GLU A 25 17.32 0.65 -7.60
C GLU A 25 17.10 1.63 -8.78
N PHE A 26 15.88 2.14 -8.95
CA PHE A 26 15.60 3.12 -10.01
C PHE A 26 16.33 4.46 -9.75
N TYR A 27 16.41 4.90 -8.49
CA TYR A 27 17.19 6.09 -8.14
C TYR A 27 18.67 5.91 -8.47
N ASN A 28 19.28 4.76 -8.11
CA ASN A 28 20.67 4.45 -8.44
C ASN A 28 20.90 4.45 -9.95
N TYR A 29 19.99 3.86 -10.72
CA TYR A 29 20.02 3.89 -12.17
C TYR A 29 19.98 5.33 -12.70
N ALA A 30 19.04 6.14 -12.25
CA ALA A 30 18.92 7.54 -12.66
C ALA A 30 20.17 8.36 -12.30
N SER A 31 20.75 8.13 -11.14
CA SER A 31 22.00 8.79 -10.72
C SER A 31 23.19 8.38 -11.58
N HIS A 32 23.25 7.11 -12.00
CA HIS A 32 24.29 6.62 -12.90
C HIS A 32 24.15 7.23 -14.31
N GLU A 33 22.93 7.48 -14.75
CA GLU A 33 22.62 8.17 -16.03
C GLU A 33 22.69 9.71 -15.90
N GLU A 34 23.30 10.23 -14.82
CA GLU A 34 23.54 11.65 -14.56
C GLU A 34 22.27 12.52 -14.46
N PHE A 35 21.11 11.94 -14.11
CA PHE A 35 19.92 12.74 -13.82
C PHE A 35 19.99 13.39 -12.43
N ASP A 36 19.66 14.67 -12.34
CA ASP A 36 19.65 15.43 -11.10
C ASP A 36 18.52 15.03 -10.17
N PHE A 37 17.37 14.70 -10.72
CA PHE A 37 16.15 14.41 -9.98
C PHE A 37 15.38 13.24 -10.61
N ILE A 38 14.62 12.54 -9.77
CA ILE A 38 13.57 11.64 -10.20
C ILE A 38 12.21 12.27 -9.90
N ALA A 39 11.23 12.08 -10.78
CA ALA A 39 9.87 12.53 -10.56
C ALA A 39 8.92 11.33 -10.50
N THR A 40 7.98 11.34 -9.56
CA THR A 40 7.01 10.25 -9.40
C THR A 40 5.60 10.76 -9.25
N GLY A 41 4.63 9.95 -9.69
CA GLY A 41 3.20 10.28 -9.64
C GLY A 41 2.54 10.06 -8.28
N HIS A 42 3.28 10.04 -7.19
CA HIS A 42 2.70 9.92 -5.86
C HIS A 42 2.03 11.21 -5.40
N TYR A 43 0.87 11.06 -4.75
CA TYR A 43 0.19 12.15 -4.06
C TYR A 43 0.83 12.35 -2.68
N ALA A 44 1.97 13.00 -2.68
CA ALA A 44 2.74 13.40 -1.50
C ALA A 44 3.47 14.70 -1.82
N GLN A 45 4.03 15.37 -0.84
CA GLN A 45 4.81 16.60 -1.05
C GLN A 45 6.21 16.44 -0.45
N ASN A 46 7.19 17.02 -1.12
CA ASN A 46 8.53 17.23 -0.60
C ASN A 46 8.71 18.73 -0.39
N ILE A 47 8.72 19.16 0.86
CA ILE A 47 8.89 20.57 1.24
C ILE A 47 10.13 20.66 2.13
N ASN A 48 11.13 21.40 1.68
CA ASN A 48 12.41 21.56 2.41
C ASN A 48 13.10 20.23 2.75
N ASN A 49 12.98 19.24 1.87
CA ASN A 49 13.49 17.87 2.04
C ASN A 49 12.79 17.06 3.15
N GLU A 50 11.57 17.42 3.49
CA GLU A 50 10.71 16.69 4.39
C GLU A 50 9.48 16.18 3.65
N LEU A 51 9.04 14.97 4.00
CA LEU A 51 7.87 14.33 3.40
C LEU A 51 6.59 14.80 4.07
N TYR A 52 5.68 15.37 3.28
CA TYR A 52 4.36 15.81 3.72
C TYR A 52 3.25 15.08 2.97
N LYS A 53 2.06 15.10 3.56
CA LYS A 53 0.84 14.56 2.94
C LYS A 53 0.52 15.31 1.65
N GLY A 54 -0.06 14.60 0.69
CA GLY A 54 -0.65 15.22 -0.49
C GLY A 54 -1.83 16.12 -0.13
N LEU A 55 -2.11 17.13 -0.97
CA LEU A 55 -3.25 18.03 -0.80
C LEU A 55 -4.58 17.26 -0.81
N ASP A 56 -4.72 16.29 -1.69
CA ASP A 56 -5.88 15.40 -1.74
C ASP A 56 -5.80 14.32 -0.66
N ASN A 57 -6.45 14.57 0.49
CA ASN A 57 -6.48 13.63 1.61
C ASN A 57 -7.06 12.25 1.23
N SER A 58 -7.92 12.17 0.20
CA SER A 58 -8.50 10.90 -0.25
C SER A 58 -7.53 10.07 -1.08
N LYS A 59 -6.45 10.68 -1.56
CA LYS A 59 -5.42 10.09 -2.42
C LYS A 59 -4.02 10.13 -1.81
N ASP A 60 -3.86 10.68 -0.62
CA ASP A 60 -2.56 10.78 0.05
C ASP A 60 -1.84 9.44 0.10
N GLN A 61 -0.58 9.45 -0.32
CA GLN A 61 0.28 8.27 -0.42
C GLN A 61 1.55 8.40 0.43
N SER A 62 1.66 9.45 1.26
CA SER A 62 2.83 9.67 2.11
C SER A 62 3.13 8.50 3.03
N TYR A 63 2.10 7.78 3.50
CA TYR A 63 2.26 6.56 4.28
C TYR A 63 3.14 5.51 3.59
N PHE A 64 3.01 5.33 2.28
CA PHE A 64 3.78 4.34 1.53
C PHE A 64 5.22 4.77 1.24
N LEU A 65 5.56 6.01 1.57
CA LEU A 65 6.84 6.64 1.27
C LEU A 65 7.71 6.87 2.53
N HIS A 66 7.20 6.57 3.73
CA HIS A 66 7.90 6.85 4.99
C HIS A 66 9.26 6.15 5.14
N ALA A 67 9.49 5.10 4.37
CA ALA A 67 10.72 4.31 4.41
C ALA A 67 11.80 4.78 3.40
N ILE A 68 11.57 5.91 2.70
CA ILE A 68 12.55 6.52 1.80
C ILE A 68 13.61 7.25 2.65
N ASP A 69 14.87 7.08 2.29
CA ASP A 69 15.95 7.80 2.97
C ASP A 69 15.98 9.29 2.55
N ASN A 70 16.54 10.13 3.42
CA ASN A 70 16.58 11.56 3.22
C ASN A 70 17.42 11.98 2.01
N HIS A 71 18.45 11.22 1.64
CA HIS A 71 19.28 11.53 0.49
C HIS A 71 18.47 11.38 -0.81
N THR A 72 17.74 10.28 -0.95
CA THR A 72 16.86 10.04 -2.09
C THR A 72 15.70 11.03 -2.11
N LEU A 73 15.12 11.34 -0.94
CA LEU A 73 14.01 12.30 -0.86
C LEU A 73 14.41 13.69 -1.38
N LYS A 74 15.62 14.16 -1.08
CA LYS A 74 16.16 15.44 -1.58
C LYS A 74 16.21 15.53 -3.11
N LYS A 75 16.34 14.40 -3.76
CA LYS A 75 16.42 14.28 -5.23
C LYS A 75 15.09 13.80 -5.85
N THR A 76 14.00 13.78 -5.08
CA THR A 76 12.69 13.31 -5.53
C THR A 76 11.69 14.44 -5.63
N LEU A 77 11.03 14.53 -6.77
CA LEU A 77 9.93 15.45 -7.04
C LEU A 77 8.60 14.72 -7.02
N PHE A 78 7.59 15.35 -6.41
CA PHE A 78 6.20 14.87 -6.39
C PHE A 78 5.29 15.89 -7.07
N PRO A 79 5.24 15.93 -8.41
CA PRO A 79 4.50 16.96 -9.15
C PRO A 79 3.00 16.98 -8.84
N LEU A 80 2.44 15.85 -8.39
CA LEU A 80 1.00 15.72 -8.11
C LEU A 80 0.65 16.07 -6.66
N GLY A 81 1.64 16.37 -5.81
CA GLY A 81 1.42 16.55 -4.38
C GLY A 81 0.50 17.71 -4.00
N GLN A 82 0.44 18.75 -4.83
CA GLN A 82 -0.40 19.94 -4.61
C GLN A 82 -1.67 19.94 -5.48
N LEU A 83 -2.02 18.82 -6.09
CA LEU A 83 -3.18 18.69 -6.97
C LEU A 83 -4.16 17.65 -6.43
N THR A 84 -5.44 17.93 -6.62
CA THR A 84 -6.47 16.91 -6.41
C THR A 84 -6.50 15.94 -7.60
N LYS A 85 -6.99 14.73 -7.38
CA LYS A 85 -7.16 13.74 -8.45
C LYS A 85 -8.02 14.27 -9.61
N LYS A 86 -9.01 15.11 -9.30
CA LYS A 86 -9.87 15.74 -10.30
C LYS A 86 -9.08 16.69 -11.20
N GLU A 87 -8.24 17.53 -10.62
CA GLU A 87 -7.38 18.45 -11.37
C GLU A 87 -6.39 17.69 -12.25
N VAL A 88 -5.73 16.65 -11.71
CA VAL A 88 -4.82 15.79 -12.49
C VAL A 88 -5.53 15.18 -13.69
N ARG A 89 -6.76 14.68 -13.54
CA ARG A 89 -7.55 14.14 -14.65
C ARG A 89 -7.96 15.21 -15.66
N ASN A 90 -8.27 16.43 -15.23
CA ASN A 90 -8.55 17.54 -16.13
C ASN A 90 -7.32 17.88 -16.96
N ILE A 91 -6.16 18.07 -16.32
CA ILE A 91 -4.89 18.32 -16.99
C ILE A 91 -4.57 17.21 -18.01
N ALA A 92 -4.79 15.96 -17.64
CA ALA A 92 -4.56 14.81 -18.53
C ALA A 92 -5.48 14.84 -19.76
N ARG A 93 -6.76 15.22 -19.60
CA ARG A 93 -7.73 15.37 -20.70
C ARG A 93 -7.37 16.54 -21.61
N ASP A 94 -7.05 17.68 -21.03
CA ASP A 94 -6.71 18.90 -21.77
C ASP A 94 -5.45 18.71 -22.63
N ASN A 95 -4.56 17.81 -22.18
CA ASN A 95 -3.36 17.42 -22.93
C ASN A 95 -3.52 16.13 -23.76
N ASN A 96 -4.75 15.62 -23.93
CA ASN A 96 -5.07 14.43 -24.71
C ASN A 96 -4.27 13.18 -24.32
N LEU A 97 -3.97 13.01 -23.02
CA LEU A 97 -3.25 11.84 -22.54
C LEU A 97 -4.16 10.60 -22.57
N ILE A 98 -3.71 9.53 -23.17
CA ILE A 98 -4.45 8.26 -23.31
C ILE A 98 -4.89 7.70 -21.95
N THR A 99 -4.15 8.02 -20.89
CA THR A 99 -4.43 7.54 -19.53
C THR A 99 -5.45 8.40 -18.76
N SER A 100 -6.00 9.48 -19.36
CA SER A 100 -6.91 10.41 -18.68
C SER A 100 -8.15 9.72 -18.08
N GLU A 101 -8.70 8.72 -18.78
CA GLU A 101 -9.89 7.95 -18.37
C GLU A 101 -9.54 6.60 -17.72
N LYS A 102 -8.25 6.31 -17.52
CA LYS A 102 -7.85 5.06 -16.88
C LYS A 102 -8.37 4.99 -15.44
N LYS A 103 -9.01 3.87 -15.09
CA LYS A 103 -9.46 3.60 -13.73
C LYS A 103 -8.28 3.60 -12.75
N ASP A 104 -8.54 4.02 -11.51
CA ASP A 104 -7.54 3.92 -10.46
C ASP A 104 -7.14 2.46 -10.27
N SER A 105 -5.85 2.20 -10.06
CA SER A 105 -5.39 0.86 -9.72
C SER A 105 -5.96 0.46 -8.35
N THR A 106 -6.77 -0.59 -8.34
CA THR A 106 -7.29 -1.20 -7.11
C THR A 106 -6.47 -2.46 -6.85
N GLY A 107 -5.69 -2.48 -5.79
CA GLY A 107 -4.89 -3.64 -5.40
C GLY A 107 -3.38 -3.38 -5.41
N ILE A 108 -2.63 -4.42 -5.10
CA ILE A 108 -1.17 -4.38 -5.00
C ILE A 108 -0.57 -4.32 -6.41
N CYS A 109 0.29 -3.35 -6.68
CA CYS A 109 0.81 -3.01 -8.00
C CYS A 109 1.32 -4.19 -8.84
N PHE A 110 1.99 -5.18 -8.23
CA PHE A 110 2.56 -6.32 -8.95
C PHE A 110 1.65 -7.56 -9.00
N ILE A 111 0.53 -7.56 -8.26
CA ILE A 111 -0.47 -8.66 -8.30
C ILE A 111 -1.53 -8.35 -9.36
N GLY A 112 -1.76 -7.08 -9.66
CA GLY A 112 -2.82 -6.61 -10.55
C GLY A 112 -4.20 -6.74 -9.92
N GLU A 113 -5.22 -6.93 -10.75
CA GLU A 113 -6.64 -6.98 -10.32
C GLU A 113 -7.05 -8.32 -9.68
N ARG A 114 -6.10 -9.20 -9.35
CA ARG A 114 -6.41 -10.50 -8.73
C ARG A 114 -6.70 -10.34 -7.24
N PRO A 115 -7.69 -11.07 -6.69
CA PRO A 115 -7.89 -11.13 -5.26
C PRO A 115 -6.63 -11.61 -4.53
N PHE A 116 -6.17 -10.84 -3.56
CA PHE A 116 -4.96 -11.17 -2.79
C PHE A 116 -4.96 -12.58 -2.19
N PRO A 117 -6.07 -13.09 -1.62
CA PRO A 117 -6.13 -14.45 -1.11
C PRO A 117 -5.87 -15.53 -2.17
N GLU A 118 -6.34 -15.35 -3.41
CA GLU A 118 -6.11 -16.31 -4.50
C GLU A 118 -4.64 -16.31 -4.96
N PHE A 119 -4.01 -15.13 -4.96
CA PHE A 119 -2.60 -15.03 -5.26
C PHE A 119 -1.77 -15.74 -4.20
N VAL A 120 -2.02 -15.48 -2.92
CA VAL A 120 -1.27 -16.05 -1.80
C VAL A 120 -1.41 -17.57 -1.74
N ARG A 121 -2.60 -18.13 -2.02
CA ARG A 121 -2.85 -19.58 -2.04
C ARG A 121 -1.96 -20.36 -3.00
N ARG A 122 -1.39 -19.73 -4.02
CA ARG A 122 -0.46 -20.39 -4.94
C ARG A 122 0.91 -20.68 -4.32
N TYR A 123 1.26 -19.92 -3.30
CA TYR A 123 2.57 -19.95 -2.66
C TYR A 123 2.54 -20.49 -1.23
N LEU A 124 1.41 -20.33 -0.55
CA LEU A 124 1.24 -20.74 0.83
C LEU A 124 0.12 -21.77 0.97
N LYS A 125 0.45 -22.87 1.63
CA LYS A 125 -0.55 -23.82 2.14
C LYS A 125 -0.99 -23.28 3.50
N GLY A 126 -2.20 -22.72 3.56
CA GLY A 126 -2.77 -22.27 4.83
C GLY A 126 -3.11 -23.47 5.70
N GLU A 127 -2.72 -23.46 6.96
CA GLU A 127 -3.23 -24.41 7.96
C GLU A 127 -4.56 -23.90 8.47
N ILE A 128 -5.60 -24.72 8.30
CA ILE A 128 -6.94 -24.40 8.80
C ILE A 128 -6.89 -24.41 10.33
N GLY A 129 -7.43 -23.38 10.95
CA GLY A 129 -7.47 -23.28 12.39
C GLY A 129 -8.76 -22.63 12.89
N ASP A 130 -8.92 -22.60 14.20
CA ASP A 130 -10.09 -22.05 14.86
C ASP A 130 -9.92 -20.54 15.11
N ILE A 131 -10.99 -19.77 14.86
CA ILE A 131 -11.10 -18.39 15.32
C ILE A 131 -11.78 -18.44 16.70
N ILE A 132 -11.08 -17.88 17.67
CA ILE A 132 -11.47 -17.96 19.08
C ILE A 132 -11.78 -16.56 19.58
N SER A 133 -12.86 -16.39 20.36
CA SER A 133 -13.20 -15.14 21.01
C SER A 133 -12.23 -14.82 22.17
N ASP A 134 -12.30 -13.61 22.70
CA ASP A 134 -11.62 -13.19 23.92
C ASP A 134 -12.00 -14.03 25.15
N LYS A 135 -13.16 -14.69 25.11
CA LYS A 135 -13.65 -15.61 26.14
C LYS A 135 -13.22 -17.06 25.94
N GLY A 136 -12.43 -17.34 24.88
CA GLY A 136 -11.96 -18.70 24.56
C GLY A 136 -12.97 -19.55 23.78
N GLU A 137 -14.08 -18.99 23.32
CA GLU A 137 -15.10 -19.72 22.57
C GLU A 137 -14.74 -19.77 21.10
N LYS A 138 -14.94 -20.91 20.45
CA LYS A 138 -14.77 -21.02 19.00
C LYS A 138 -15.92 -20.30 18.29
N ILE A 139 -15.60 -19.25 17.54
CA ILE A 139 -16.57 -18.42 16.82
C ILE A 139 -16.48 -18.59 15.31
N GLY A 140 -15.49 -19.33 14.80
CA GLY A 140 -15.34 -19.59 13.38
C GLY A 140 -14.13 -20.44 13.06
N THR A 141 -13.78 -20.49 11.77
CA THR A 141 -12.61 -21.23 11.28
C THR A 141 -11.92 -20.37 10.23
N HIS A 142 -10.60 -20.27 10.30
CA HIS A 142 -9.79 -19.57 9.32
C HIS A 142 -9.07 -20.54 8.38
N LEU A 143 -8.77 -20.08 7.16
CA LEU A 143 -8.08 -20.87 6.12
C LEU A 143 -6.55 -20.77 6.20
N GLY A 144 -6.03 -20.18 7.25
CA GLY A 144 -4.61 -19.93 7.48
C GLY A 144 -4.37 -18.46 7.84
N LEU A 145 -3.48 -18.20 8.82
CA LEU A 145 -3.20 -16.85 9.34
C LEU A 145 -2.72 -15.88 8.25
N ALA A 146 -1.99 -16.39 7.27
CA ALA A 146 -1.47 -15.59 6.15
C ALA A 146 -2.54 -14.89 5.29
N PHE A 147 -3.81 -15.30 5.41
CA PHE A 147 -4.94 -14.72 4.66
C PHE A 147 -5.68 -13.62 5.41
N TYR A 148 -5.27 -13.33 6.64
CA TYR A 148 -5.94 -12.36 7.50
C TYR A 148 -4.98 -11.29 7.97
N THR A 149 -5.52 -10.10 8.17
CA THR A 149 -4.77 -8.94 8.64
C THR A 149 -5.28 -8.53 10.02
N LEU A 150 -4.39 -8.12 10.91
CA LEU A 150 -4.79 -7.56 12.20
C LEU A 150 -5.76 -6.39 12.00
N GLY A 151 -6.85 -6.38 12.76
CA GLY A 151 -7.93 -5.40 12.63
C GLY A 151 -8.88 -5.63 11.46
N GLN A 152 -8.77 -6.74 10.75
CA GLN A 152 -9.70 -7.08 9.66
C GLN A 152 -11.11 -7.27 10.20
N ARG A 153 -12.09 -6.57 9.60
CA ARG A 153 -13.50 -6.63 9.99
C ARG A 153 -14.40 -7.32 8.98
N GLN A 154 -13.95 -7.46 7.74
CA GLN A 154 -14.74 -8.04 6.65
C GLN A 154 -14.14 -9.36 6.17
N GLY A 155 -15.00 -10.26 5.66
CA GLY A 155 -14.56 -11.52 5.08
C GLY A 155 -14.13 -12.59 6.07
N LEU A 156 -14.44 -12.42 7.37
CA LEU A 156 -14.14 -13.40 8.41
C LEU A 156 -15.19 -14.52 8.51
N GLY A 157 -16.36 -14.33 7.89
CA GLY A 157 -17.47 -15.31 7.95
C GLY A 157 -18.12 -15.43 9.34
N ILE A 158 -17.86 -14.47 10.22
CA ILE A 158 -18.36 -14.45 11.60
C ILE A 158 -19.46 -13.38 11.69
N GLY A 159 -20.64 -13.74 12.13
CA GLY A 159 -21.74 -12.80 12.32
C GLY A 159 -21.47 -11.85 13.49
N CYS A 160 -21.84 -10.56 13.29
CA CYS A 160 -21.84 -9.53 14.35
C CYS A 160 -20.51 -9.26 15.06
N LEU A 161 -19.44 -8.96 14.30
CA LEU A 161 -18.11 -8.62 14.84
C LEU A 161 -17.94 -7.15 15.25
N LEU A 162 -19.01 -6.40 15.48
CA LEU A 162 -18.92 -4.97 15.85
C LEU A 162 -18.10 -4.72 17.13
N TYR A 163 -17.85 -5.75 17.94
CA TYR A 163 -17.21 -5.63 19.25
C TYR A 163 -15.97 -6.50 19.50
N THR A 164 -15.53 -7.32 18.55
CA THR A 164 -14.50 -8.35 18.81
C THR A 164 -13.18 -8.19 18.08
N SER A 165 -13.06 -7.24 17.16
CA SER A 165 -11.80 -6.96 16.47
C SER A 165 -11.35 -5.55 16.79
N PRO A 166 -10.24 -5.36 17.51
CA PRO A 166 -9.70 -4.02 17.74
C PRO A 166 -9.38 -3.36 16.37
N SER A 167 -9.83 -2.12 16.22
CA SER A 167 -9.47 -1.28 15.08
C SER A 167 -8.04 -0.78 15.28
N PRO A 168 -7.26 -0.53 14.21
CA PRO A 168 -6.00 0.20 14.33
C PRO A 168 -6.12 1.55 15.02
N ARG A 169 -7.34 2.10 15.14
CA ARG A 169 -7.64 3.34 15.88
C ARG A 169 -7.78 3.13 17.39
N ASP A 170 -7.90 1.90 17.84
CA ASP A 170 -8.07 1.56 19.26
C ASP A 170 -6.72 1.38 19.97
N PHE A 171 -5.61 1.51 19.23
CA PHE A 171 -4.23 1.50 19.73
C PHE A 171 -3.60 2.91 19.59
N GLY A 172 -4.32 3.93 20.05
CA GLY A 172 -3.85 5.30 20.15
C GLY A 172 -3.03 5.56 21.40
#